data_dbe5e138cf8861cd5a70e9d72af4ecc5
#
_entry.id   dbe5e138cf8861cd5a70e9d72af4ecc5
#
_cell.length_a   1.000
_cell.length_b   1.000
_cell.length_c   1.000
_cell.angle_alpha   90.00
_cell.angle_beta   90.00
_cell.angle_gamma   90.00
#
_symmetry.space_group_name_H-M   'P 1'
#
loop_
_entity.id
_entity.type
_entity.pdbx_description
1 polymer ?
#
loop_
_entity_poly.entity_id
_entity_poly.type
_entity_poly.pdbx_seq_one_letter_code
_entity_poly.pdbx_strand_id
1 'polypeptide(L)'
;MARKLWIAAIVALGIASATSHAQDMPPDMHMHDMPARKAAAPAGPLHISFVDKHAEWTPTTLAAMPHLTITVYNEHAKVNQTYSGVPLSALLIQLGVPESPHGKDFRLYLVASGADGYQVVYSLGEVLPSVHDGTVIVADTMDGKPIDAGGPLQLVATGEKRPARWVRNLVSIDVRTIQ
;
A
#
# COMPACT_ATOMS: atom_id res chain seq x y z
N MET A 1 21.36 -60.55 -64.89
CA MET A 1 22.41 -59.55 -64.70
C MET A 1 21.89 -58.20 -65.27
N ALA A 2 21.29 -57.31 -64.48
CA ALA A 2 20.86 -56.01 -64.95
C ALA A 2 21.03 -55.04 -63.79
N ARG A 3 21.99 -54.14 -63.94
CA ARG A 3 22.23 -53.00 -63.05
C ARG A 3 21.21 -51.93 -63.26
N LYS A 4 20.39 -51.59 -62.30
CA LYS A 4 19.52 -50.41 -62.32
C LYS A 4 20.25 -49.26 -61.66
N LEU A 5 20.54 -48.22 -62.47
CA LEU A 5 20.96 -46.90 -62.01
C LEU A 5 19.76 -46.18 -61.40
N TRP A 6 19.92 -45.66 -60.22
CA TRP A 6 19.00 -44.69 -59.64
C TRP A 6 19.61 -43.29 -59.73
N ILE A 7 18.94 -42.46 -60.45
CA ILE A 7 19.25 -41.01 -60.58
C ILE A 7 18.72 -40.34 -59.34
N ALA A 8 19.59 -39.75 -58.56
CA ALA A 8 19.22 -38.92 -57.42
C ALA A 8 18.87 -37.49 -57.90
N ALA A 9 17.61 -37.11 -57.77
CA ALA A 9 17.18 -35.74 -57.96
C ALA A 9 17.50 -34.90 -56.71
N ILE A 10 18.36 -33.90 -56.87
CA ILE A 10 18.67 -32.94 -55.80
C ILE A 10 17.58 -31.84 -55.90
N VAL A 11 16.70 -31.81 -54.90
CA VAL A 11 15.76 -30.69 -54.70
C VAL A 11 16.52 -29.63 -53.89
N ALA A 12 16.83 -28.52 -54.54
CA ALA A 12 17.36 -27.33 -53.86
C ALA A 12 16.24 -26.62 -53.12
N LEU A 13 16.24 -26.74 -51.79
CA LEU A 13 15.33 -26.01 -50.90
C LEU A 13 15.90 -24.60 -50.68
N GLY A 14 15.29 -23.61 -51.30
CA GLY A 14 15.64 -22.21 -51.11
C GLY A 14 15.32 -21.77 -49.69
N ILE A 15 16.34 -21.41 -48.92
CA ILE A 15 16.19 -20.77 -47.62
C ILE A 15 15.91 -19.30 -47.83
N ALA A 16 14.64 -18.91 -47.68
CA ALA A 16 14.27 -17.50 -47.60
C ALA A 16 14.76 -16.92 -46.28
N SER A 17 15.81 -16.13 -46.35
CA SER A 17 16.28 -15.34 -45.21
C SER A 17 15.27 -14.26 -44.87
N ALA A 18 14.45 -14.46 -43.89
CA ALA A 18 13.64 -13.40 -43.31
C ALA A 18 14.59 -12.42 -42.58
N THR A 19 14.86 -11.27 -43.22
CA THR A 19 15.48 -10.14 -42.57
C THR A 19 14.49 -9.60 -41.53
N SER A 20 14.76 -9.91 -40.25
CA SER A 20 14.10 -9.28 -39.13
C SER A 20 14.48 -7.80 -39.15
N HIS A 21 13.54 -6.95 -39.48
CA HIS A 21 13.67 -5.51 -39.24
C HIS A 21 13.68 -5.33 -37.72
N ALA A 22 14.86 -5.17 -37.16
CA ALA A 22 15.00 -4.52 -35.88
C ALA A 22 14.48 -3.10 -36.09
N GLN A 23 13.31 -2.80 -35.51
CA GLN A 23 12.84 -1.43 -35.43
C GLN A 23 13.87 -0.67 -34.60
N ASP A 24 14.57 0.27 -35.24
CA ASP A 24 15.35 1.29 -34.59
C ASP A 24 14.43 2.04 -33.63
N MET A 25 14.49 1.70 -32.35
CA MET A 25 13.95 2.54 -31.28
C MET A 25 14.79 3.83 -31.27
N PRO A 26 14.18 5.01 -31.33
CA PRO A 26 14.92 6.26 -31.23
C PRO A 26 15.66 6.30 -29.87
N PRO A 27 16.92 6.76 -29.84
CA PRO A 27 17.74 6.76 -28.62
C PRO A 27 17.31 7.75 -27.53
N ASP A 28 16.20 8.45 -27.69
CA ASP A 28 15.73 9.52 -26.79
C ASP A 28 14.42 9.22 -26.05
N MET A 29 14.12 7.95 -25.74
CA MET A 29 13.24 7.72 -24.61
C MET A 29 14.07 7.91 -23.34
N HIS A 30 14.29 9.17 -22.97
CA HIS A 30 14.59 9.51 -21.60
C HIS A 30 13.53 8.85 -20.73
N MET A 31 13.95 7.94 -19.84
CA MET A 31 13.10 7.56 -18.71
C MET A 31 12.59 8.89 -18.15
N HIS A 32 11.30 9.13 -18.34
CA HIS A 32 10.66 10.29 -17.74
C HIS A 32 11.14 10.32 -16.29
N ASP A 33 11.76 11.43 -15.92
CA ASP A 33 12.04 11.79 -14.55
C ASP A 33 10.77 11.54 -13.73
N MET A 34 10.68 10.35 -13.14
CA MET A 34 9.75 10.16 -12.05
C MET A 34 10.19 11.20 -11.02
N PRO A 35 9.31 12.13 -10.64
CA PRO A 35 9.70 13.16 -9.70
C PRO A 35 10.36 12.45 -8.52
N ALA A 36 11.60 12.83 -8.23
CA ALA A 36 12.37 12.24 -7.15
C ALA A 36 11.48 12.21 -5.91
N ARG A 37 11.23 11.00 -5.35
CA ARG A 37 10.37 10.81 -4.20
C ARG A 37 10.81 11.84 -3.16
N LYS A 38 9.94 12.81 -2.88
CA LYS A 38 10.25 13.91 -1.96
C LYS A 38 10.78 13.30 -0.68
N ALA A 39 11.98 13.70 -0.26
CA ALA A 39 12.56 13.20 0.98
C ALA A 39 11.51 13.31 2.09
N ALA A 40 11.24 12.21 2.78
CA ALA A 40 10.22 12.19 3.81
C ALA A 40 10.53 13.28 4.83
N ALA A 41 9.56 14.14 5.13
CA ALA A 41 9.68 15.11 6.19
C ALA A 41 9.98 14.38 7.52
N PRO A 42 10.70 15.00 8.46
CA PRO A 42 10.92 14.39 9.77
C PRO A 42 9.56 14.05 10.40
N ALA A 43 9.53 12.93 11.11
CA ALA A 43 8.35 12.41 11.74
C ALA A 43 7.70 13.43 12.67
N GLY A 44 6.55 13.93 12.28
CA GLY A 44 5.69 14.78 13.11
C GLY A 44 4.66 13.96 13.89
N PRO A 45 3.83 14.63 14.70
CA PRO A 45 2.67 13.99 15.31
C PRO A 45 1.68 13.52 14.22
N LEU A 46 0.89 12.51 14.54
CA LEU A 46 -0.26 12.10 13.73
C LEU A 46 -1.41 13.08 13.97
N HIS A 47 -1.89 13.71 12.92
CA HIS A 47 -3.07 14.56 12.96
C HIS A 47 -4.30 13.79 12.47
N ILE A 48 -5.38 13.80 13.25
CA ILE A 48 -6.67 13.25 12.80
C ILE A 48 -7.72 14.35 12.89
N SER A 49 -8.52 14.48 11.83
CA SER A 49 -9.62 15.45 11.74
C SER A 49 -10.96 14.76 11.50
N PHE A 50 -12.01 15.27 12.15
CA PHE A 50 -13.41 14.89 11.92
C PHE A 50 -14.35 16.07 12.18
N VAL A 51 -15.00 16.56 11.14
CA VAL A 51 -15.83 17.78 11.18
C VAL A 51 -15.00 18.96 11.74
N ASP A 52 -15.37 19.53 12.87
CA ASP A 52 -14.67 20.64 13.52
C ASP A 52 -13.68 20.19 14.61
N LYS A 53 -13.53 18.88 14.78
CA LYS A 53 -12.63 18.29 15.79
C LYS A 53 -11.31 17.91 15.16
N HIS A 54 -10.24 18.21 15.88
CA HIS A 54 -8.88 17.87 15.52
C HIS A 54 -8.17 17.31 16.76
N ALA A 55 -7.34 16.32 16.55
CA ALA A 55 -6.48 15.78 17.61
C ALA A 55 -5.10 15.44 17.03
N GLU A 56 -4.12 15.53 17.91
CA GLU A 56 -2.74 15.21 17.60
C GLU A 56 -2.23 14.13 18.55
N TRP A 57 -1.56 13.12 18.02
CA TRP A 57 -0.88 12.10 18.80
C TRP A 57 0.58 12.06 18.39
N THR A 58 1.44 12.33 19.35
CA THR A 58 2.88 12.11 19.17
C THR A 58 3.19 10.61 19.20
N PRO A 59 4.32 10.15 18.64
CA PRO A 59 4.75 8.76 18.80
C PRO A 59 4.79 8.32 20.25
N THR A 60 5.19 9.21 21.18
CA THR A 60 5.23 8.92 22.61
C THR A 60 3.83 8.73 23.23
N THR A 61 2.85 9.55 22.84
CA THR A 61 1.48 9.40 23.34
C THR A 61 0.82 8.14 22.80
N LEU A 62 1.08 7.78 21.53
CA LEU A 62 0.61 6.53 20.95
C LEU A 62 1.22 5.33 21.64
N ALA A 63 2.53 5.33 21.88
CA ALA A 63 3.23 4.24 22.57
C ALA A 63 2.69 3.96 24.00
N ALA A 64 2.06 4.95 24.64
CA ALA A 64 1.43 4.78 25.95
C ALA A 64 -0.01 4.25 25.90
N MET A 65 -0.62 4.15 24.72
CA MET A 65 -1.99 3.66 24.54
C MET A 65 -2.03 2.12 24.44
N PRO A 66 -3.20 1.50 24.67
CA PRO A 66 -3.36 0.06 24.43
C PRO A 66 -3.03 -0.32 22.99
N HIS A 67 -2.14 -1.28 22.81
CA HIS A 67 -1.72 -1.81 21.52
C HIS A 67 -2.43 -3.10 21.15
N LEU A 68 -2.64 -3.28 19.87
CA LEU A 68 -3.03 -4.53 19.25
C LEU A 68 -1.88 -5.03 18.38
N THR A 69 -1.62 -6.32 18.43
CA THR A 69 -0.60 -6.96 17.59
C THR A 69 -1.28 -7.75 16.47
N ILE A 70 -0.86 -7.51 15.24
CA ILE A 70 -1.34 -8.21 14.05
C ILE A 70 -0.17 -8.81 13.28
N THR A 71 -0.40 -9.97 12.65
CA THR A 71 0.58 -10.58 11.76
C THR A 71 0.01 -10.59 10.35
N VAL A 72 0.75 -10.08 9.40
CA VAL A 72 0.35 -9.95 7.99
C VAL A 72 1.45 -10.47 7.07
N TYR A 73 1.05 -11.05 5.95
CA TYR A 73 2.02 -11.49 4.94
C TYR A 73 2.44 -10.31 4.07
N ASN A 74 3.73 -10.05 4.01
CA ASN A 74 4.31 -9.04 3.13
C ASN A 74 4.70 -9.66 1.80
N GLU A 75 3.92 -9.42 0.75
CA GLU A 75 4.13 -9.94 -0.59
C GLU A 75 5.48 -9.52 -1.21
N HIS A 76 6.00 -8.33 -0.87
CA HIS A 76 7.29 -7.87 -1.39
C HIS A 76 8.48 -8.56 -0.70
N ALA A 77 8.41 -8.69 0.62
CA ALA A 77 9.46 -9.35 1.40
C ALA A 77 9.32 -10.87 1.44
N LYS A 78 8.16 -11.42 1.02
CA LYS A 78 7.82 -12.86 1.05
C LYS A 78 7.91 -13.48 2.44
N VAL A 79 7.58 -12.70 3.48
CA VAL A 79 7.60 -13.12 4.88
C VAL A 79 6.37 -12.61 5.62
N ASN A 80 6.02 -13.28 6.70
CA ASN A 80 5.10 -12.74 7.68
C ASN A 80 5.81 -11.68 8.51
N GLN A 81 5.16 -10.53 8.69
CA GLN A 81 5.62 -9.44 9.54
C GLN A 81 4.60 -9.20 10.64
N THR A 82 5.08 -8.96 11.84
CA THR A 82 4.26 -8.68 13.00
C THR A 82 4.33 -7.20 13.32
N TYR A 83 3.19 -6.54 13.30
CA TYR A 83 3.04 -5.12 13.65
C TYR A 83 2.31 -4.98 14.98
N SER A 84 2.75 -4.01 15.79
CA SER A 84 2.05 -3.61 17.01
C SER A 84 1.74 -2.12 16.94
N GLY A 85 0.57 -1.72 17.39
CA GLY A 85 0.13 -0.33 17.34
C GLY A 85 -1.28 -0.12 17.88
N VAL A 86 -1.72 1.13 17.87
CA VAL A 86 -3.04 1.51 18.37
C VAL A 86 -4.11 1.21 17.32
N PRO A 87 -5.23 0.56 17.66
CA PRO A 87 -6.36 0.40 16.74
C PRO A 87 -6.84 1.76 16.22
N LEU A 88 -6.95 1.91 14.89
CA LEU A 88 -7.42 3.16 14.31
C LEU A 88 -8.81 3.54 14.82
N SER A 89 -9.70 2.56 14.99
CA SER A 89 -11.04 2.76 15.54
C SER A 89 -11.02 3.45 16.91
N ALA A 90 -10.05 3.10 17.79
CA ALA A 90 -9.93 3.72 19.10
C ALA A 90 -9.60 5.23 19.01
N LEU A 91 -8.75 5.63 18.07
CA LEU A 91 -8.43 7.04 17.83
C LEU A 91 -9.64 7.81 17.26
N LEU A 92 -10.35 7.20 16.32
CA LEU A 92 -11.54 7.77 15.69
C LEU A 92 -12.67 7.99 16.69
N ILE A 93 -12.94 7.02 17.56
CA ILE A 93 -13.98 7.10 18.60
C ILE A 93 -13.67 8.24 19.57
N GLN A 94 -12.42 8.48 19.94
CA GLN A 94 -12.03 9.62 20.78
C GLN A 94 -12.36 10.98 20.14
N LEU A 95 -12.36 11.07 18.80
CA LEU A 95 -12.82 12.25 18.09
C LEU A 95 -14.34 12.33 17.97
N GLY A 96 -15.07 11.30 18.35
CA GLY A 96 -16.53 11.23 18.27
C GLY A 96 -17.06 10.64 16.97
N VAL A 97 -16.23 9.91 16.23
CA VAL A 97 -16.70 9.03 15.16
C VAL A 97 -17.57 7.93 15.78
N PRO A 98 -18.75 7.60 15.22
CA PRO A 98 -19.62 6.58 15.77
C PRO A 98 -18.94 5.21 15.85
N GLU A 99 -18.94 4.58 17.03
CA GLU A 99 -18.44 3.21 17.22
C GLU A 99 -19.32 2.17 16.53
N SER A 100 -20.64 2.40 16.56
CA SER A 100 -21.66 1.56 15.90
C SER A 100 -22.40 2.40 14.86
N PRO A 101 -21.88 2.49 13.63
CA PRO A 101 -22.44 3.37 12.61
C PRO A 101 -23.79 2.88 12.11
N HIS A 102 -24.70 3.82 11.78
CA HIS A 102 -26.02 3.57 11.25
C HIS A 102 -26.33 4.49 10.07
N GLY A 103 -27.01 3.97 9.06
CA GLY A 103 -27.58 4.74 7.97
C GLY A 103 -26.59 5.73 7.34
N LYS A 104 -26.70 7.00 7.69
CA LYS A 104 -25.86 8.08 7.11
C LYS A 104 -24.40 8.03 7.54
N ASP A 105 -24.06 7.36 8.64
CA ASP A 105 -22.69 7.24 9.11
C ASP A 105 -21.84 6.45 8.11
N PHE A 106 -22.43 5.52 7.34
CA PHE A 106 -21.75 4.79 6.27
C PHE A 106 -21.35 5.66 5.05
N ARG A 107 -21.71 6.96 5.07
CA ARG A 107 -21.20 7.93 4.09
C ARG A 107 -19.84 8.50 4.50
N LEU A 108 -19.35 8.16 5.70
CA LEU A 108 -18.04 8.58 6.17
C LEU A 108 -16.96 7.72 5.52
N TYR A 109 -15.88 8.38 5.13
CA TYR A 109 -14.66 7.78 4.63
C TYR A 109 -13.44 8.51 5.18
N LEU A 110 -12.33 7.82 5.20
CA LEU A 110 -11.07 8.32 5.72
C LEU A 110 -10.07 8.50 4.59
N VAL A 111 -9.34 9.59 4.61
CA VAL A 111 -8.16 9.81 3.75
C VAL A 111 -6.93 9.76 4.65
N ALA A 112 -6.15 8.70 4.54
CA ALA A 112 -4.89 8.57 5.27
C ALA A 112 -3.73 9.01 4.39
N SER A 113 -2.86 9.88 4.91
CA SER A 113 -1.76 10.52 4.17
C SER A 113 -0.41 10.27 4.81
N GLY A 114 0.56 9.89 4.00
CA GLY A 114 1.97 9.83 4.36
C GLY A 114 2.69 11.15 4.13
N ALA A 115 3.83 11.34 4.80
CA ALA A 115 4.65 12.55 4.66
C ALA A 115 5.22 12.74 3.24
N ASP A 116 5.25 11.69 2.44
CA ASP A 116 5.65 11.72 1.02
C ASP A 116 4.52 12.13 0.07
N GLY A 117 3.32 12.41 0.61
CA GLY A 117 2.12 12.75 -0.14
C GLY A 117 1.33 11.54 -0.63
N TYR A 118 1.76 10.31 -0.31
CA TYR A 118 0.97 9.12 -0.62
C TYR A 118 -0.35 9.15 0.15
N GLN A 119 -1.45 8.86 -0.53
CA GLN A 119 -2.77 8.87 0.07
C GLN A 119 -3.55 7.60 -0.27
N VAL A 120 -4.33 7.13 0.70
CA VAL A 120 -5.26 6.02 0.53
C VAL A 120 -6.60 6.35 1.17
N VAL A 121 -7.64 5.67 0.70
CA VAL A 121 -9.00 5.83 1.20
C VAL A 121 -9.47 4.53 1.84
N TYR A 122 -10.13 4.67 2.99
CA TYR A 122 -10.90 3.61 3.65
C TYR A 122 -12.33 4.11 3.85
N SER A 123 -13.33 3.25 3.66
CA SER A 123 -14.67 3.53 4.18
C SER A 123 -14.66 3.39 5.70
N LEU A 124 -15.57 4.07 6.38
CA LEU A 124 -15.71 3.92 7.84
C LEU A 124 -15.96 2.44 8.22
N GLY A 125 -16.76 1.74 7.42
CA GLY A 125 -17.07 0.34 7.66
C GLY A 125 -15.86 -0.59 7.65
N GLU A 126 -14.82 -0.29 6.87
CA GLU A 126 -13.60 -1.13 6.81
C GLU A 126 -12.71 -1.00 8.05
N VAL A 127 -12.85 0.07 8.83
CA VAL A 127 -11.97 0.35 9.98
C VAL A 127 -12.62 0.09 11.33
N LEU A 128 -13.93 -0.16 11.36
CA LEU A 128 -14.67 -0.40 12.59
C LEU A 128 -14.92 -1.90 12.83
N PRO A 129 -14.47 -2.46 13.96
CA PRO A 129 -14.66 -3.87 14.26
C PRO A 129 -16.14 -4.27 14.48
N SER A 130 -17.05 -3.30 14.68
CA SER A 130 -18.49 -3.54 14.72
C SER A 130 -19.10 -3.85 13.35
N VAL A 131 -18.35 -3.61 12.25
CA VAL A 131 -18.83 -3.75 10.86
C VAL A 131 -18.01 -4.75 10.06
N HIS A 132 -16.71 -4.82 10.30
CA HIS A 132 -15.76 -5.59 9.49
C HIS A 132 -14.77 -6.36 10.35
N ASP A 133 -14.50 -7.62 9.98
CA ASP A 133 -13.57 -8.49 10.71
C ASP A 133 -12.09 -8.09 10.54
N GLY A 134 -11.78 -7.25 9.54
CA GLY A 134 -10.44 -6.71 9.33
C GLY A 134 -10.06 -5.72 10.42
N THR A 135 -8.76 -5.68 10.71
CA THR A 135 -8.18 -4.77 11.70
C THR A 135 -7.29 -3.76 11.02
N VAL A 136 -7.46 -2.48 11.35
CA VAL A 136 -6.59 -1.39 10.91
C VAL A 136 -5.92 -0.78 12.15
N ILE A 137 -4.59 -0.72 12.17
CA ILE A 137 -3.82 -0.14 13.26
C ILE A 137 -2.90 0.98 12.77
N VAL A 138 -2.65 1.93 13.65
CA VAL A 138 -1.53 2.86 13.55
C VAL A 138 -0.36 2.20 14.27
N ALA A 139 0.49 1.52 13.50
CA ALA A 139 1.62 0.77 14.02
C ALA A 139 2.81 1.70 14.28
N ASP A 140 3.48 1.49 15.40
CA ASP A 140 4.75 2.11 15.79
C ASP A 140 5.88 1.08 15.92
N THR A 141 5.55 -0.20 15.91
CA THR A 141 6.48 -1.31 16.10
C THR A 141 6.29 -2.36 14.99
N MET A 142 7.39 -2.88 14.47
CA MET A 142 7.44 -3.98 13.51
C MET A 142 8.47 -5.02 13.97
N ASP A 143 8.06 -6.29 14.04
CA ASP A 143 8.89 -7.41 14.48
C ASP A 143 9.61 -7.14 15.81
N GLY A 144 8.89 -6.52 16.76
CA GLY A 144 9.37 -6.18 18.09
C GLY A 144 10.33 -4.99 18.17
N LYS A 145 10.50 -4.24 17.09
CA LYS A 145 11.36 -3.05 17.03
C LYS A 145 10.57 -1.82 16.62
N PRO A 146 10.91 -0.62 17.13
CA PRO A 146 10.32 0.61 16.63
C PRO A 146 10.45 0.74 15.11
N ILE A 147 9.43 1.27 14.44
CA ILE A 147 9.47 1.56 13.02
C ILE A 147 10.32 2.81 12.84
N ASP A 148 11.44 2.69 12.12
CA ASP A 148 12.37 3.78 11.83
C ASP A 148 12.53 4.03 10.32
N ALA A 149 12.44 2.98 9.53
CA ALA A 149 12.58 3.04 8.08
C ALA A 149 11.35 3.64 7.41
N GLY A 150 11.40 4.92 7.10
CA GLY A 150 10.32 5.64 6.41
C GLY A 150 9.35 6.33 7.36
N GLY A 151 9.75 6.62 8.60
CA GLY A 151 8.96 7.33 9.63
C GLY A 151 8.42 6.40 10.71
N PRO A 152 8.15 6.95 11.91
CA PRO A 152 7.88 6.15 13.11
C PRO A 152 6.47 5.52 13.14
N LEU A 153 5.58 5.94 12.26
CA LEU A 153 4.20 5.47 12.22
C LEU A 153 3.84 4.90 10.86
N GLN A 154 3.13 3.80 10.86
CA GLN A 154 2.62 3.18 9.65
C GLN A 154 1.16 2.76 9.84
N LEU A 155 0.30 3.09 8.85
CA LEU A 155 -1.03 2.50 8.79
C LEU A 155 -0.92 1.09 8.21
N VAL A 156 -1.40 0.10 8.94
CA VAL A 156 -1.38 -1.31 8.54
C VAL A 156 -2.79 -1.90 8.68
N ALA A 157 -3.24 -2.58 7.64
CA ALA A 157 -4.53 -3.25 7.60
C ALA A 157 -4.38 -4.75 7.35
N THR A 158 -5.15 -5.57 8.06
CA THR A 158 -5.28 -7.00 7.78
C THR A 158 -6.22 -7.23 6.59
N GLY A 159 -6.20 -8.45 6.03
CA GLY A 159 -7.08 -8.81 4.91
C GLY A 159 -6.65 -8.28 3.54
N GLU A 160 -5.63 -7.45 3.49
CA GLU A 160 -5.07 -6.95 2.24
C GLU A 160 -4.20 -8.01 1.56
N LYS A 161 -4.50 -8.32 0.30
CA LYS A 161 -3.63 -9.21 -0.51
C LYS A 161 -2.26 -8.57 -0.81
N ARG A 162 -2.21 -7.25 -0.81
CA ARG A 162 -0.99 -6.46 -1.05
C ARG A 162 -0.96 -5.26 -0.13
N PRO A 163 0.21 -4.82 0.34
CA PRO A 163 0.33 -3.66 1.24
C PRO A 163 0.12 -2.31 0.51
N ALA A 164 -0.70 -2.29 -0.54
CA ALA A 164 -0.92 -1.10 -1.37
C ALA A 164 -1.71 -0.01 -0.64
N ARG A 165 -2.51 -0.35 0.36
CA ARG A 165 -3.23 0.63 1.18
C ARG A 165 -2.57 0.89 2.54
N TRP A 166 -1.38 0.32 2.78
CA TRP A 166 -0.61 0.68 3.97
C TRP A 166 0.12 1.99 3.71
N VAL A 167 0.08 2.89 4.68
CA VAL A 167 0.70 4.21 4.57
C VAL A 167 1.91 4.27 5.49
N ARG A 168 3.09 4.36 4.89
CA ARG A 168 4.35 4.58 5.63
C ARG A 168 4.48 6.06 6.00
N ASN A 169 5.18 6.32 7.10
CA ASN A 169 5.34 7.67 7.63
C ASN A 169 4.01 8.42 7.67
N LEU A 170 3.03 7.78 8.32
CA LEU A 170 1.68 8.31 8.45
C LEU A 170 1.71 9.63 9.21
N VAL A 171 1.12 10.68 8.64
CA VAL A 171 1.09 12.02 9.24
C VAL A 171 -0.31 12.57 9.43
N SER A 172 -1.29 12.14 8.62
CA SER A 172 -2.66 12.59 8.83
C SER A 172 -3.71 11.56 8.42
N ILE A 173 -4.88 11.67 9.07
CA ILE A 173 -6.11 10.97 8.71
C ILE A 173 -7.26 11.97 8.77
N ASP A 174 -7.89 12.20 7.62
CA ASP A 174 -9.05 13.09 7.52
C ASP A 174 -10.32 12.28 7.34
N VAL A 175 -11.25 12.38 8.28
CA VAL A 175 -12.58 11.78 8.17
C VAL A 175 -13.51 12.74 7.44
N ARG A 176 -14.04 12.28 6.31
CA ARG A 176 -14.87 13.08 5.39
C ARG A 176 -16.20 12.40 5.12
N THR A 177 -17.16 13.17 4.60
CA THR A 177 -18.50 12.68 4.22
C THR A 177 -18.68 12.78 2.71
N ILE A 178 -19.22 11.71 2.10
CA ILE A 178 -19.69 11.75 0.71
C ILE A 178 -20.91 12.68 0.65
N GLN A 179 -20.88 13.65 -0.25
CA GLN A 179 -22.01 14.58 -0.54
C GLN A 179 -23.10 13.89 -1.34
#